data_3f2ecd683ce2796fb9561b4b75f10401
#
_entry.id   3f2ecd683ce2796fb9561b4b75f10401
#
_cell.length_a   1.000
_cell.length_b   1.000
_cell.length_c   1.000
_cell.angle_alpha   90.00
_cell.angle_beta   90.00
_cell.angle_gamma   90.00
#
_symmetry.space_group_name_H-M   'P 1'
#
loop_
_entity.id
_entity.type
_entity.pdbx_description
1 polymer ?
#
loop_
_entity_poly.entity_id
_entity_poly.type
_entity_poly.pdbx_seq_one_letter_code
_entity_poly.pdbx_strand_id
1 'polypeptide(L)'
;MSLSSLDHCSIRTVKLQETRDFFVDILGMTDGDRPEFPFPGNWLYVDGRAVVHLVGVDPVDPSGLEKYLGGKVDAESLDGSGAFDHIAFRAKDAAPLIGRLKDKGYPYFERQVPSMNLHQIFVEDPNGITIELNYWAEDQKAA
;
A
#
# COMPACT_ATOMS: atom_id res chain seq x y z
N MET A 1 -0.13 -13.56 -25.07
CA MET A 1 0.00 -12.25 -24.42
C MET A 1 1.40 -12.14 -23.83
N SER A 2 2.07 -11.00 -24.03
CA SER A 2 3.44 -10.80 -23.55
C SER A 2 3.53 -10.35 -22.09
N LEU A 3 2.42 -9.89 -21.50
CA LEU A 3 2.38 -9.58 -20.07
C LEU A 3 2.39 -10.88 -19.24
N SER A 4 3.15 -10.92 -18.16
CA SER A 4 3.28 -12.11 -17.31
C SER A 4 2.68 -11.95 -15.93
N SER A 5 2.83 -10.78 -15.29
CA SER A 5 2.30 -10.54 -13.95
C SER A 5 2.31 -9.04 -13.65
N LEU A 6 1.58 -8.66 -12.60
CA LEU A 6 1.73 -7.33 -12.02
C LEU A 6 3.00 -7.32 -11.18
N ASP A 7 3.93 -6.41 -11.46
CA ASP A 7 5.21 -6.33 -10.76
C ASP A 7 5.07 -5.56 -9.43
N HIS A 8 4.67 -4.32 -9.53
CA HIS A 8 4.50 -3.46 -8.35
C HIS A 8 3.59 -2.29 -8.67
N CYS A 9 3.20 -1.57 -7.62
CA CYS A 9 2.63 -0.23 -7.76
C CYS A 9 3.52 0.78 -7.05
N SER A 10 3.47 2.02 -7.49
CA SER A 10 4.23 3.11 -6.87
C SER A 10 3.27 4.15 -6.31
N ILE A 11 3.57 4.62 -5.12
CA ILE A 11 2.80 5.66 -4.44
C ILE A 11 3.74 6.84 -4.20
N ARG A 12 3.41 7.99 -4.78
CA ARG A 12 4.10 9.24 -4.48
C ARG A 12 3.42 9.89 -3.28
N THR A 13 4.21 10.35 -2.33
CA THR A 13 3.66 10.90 -1.10
C THR A 13 4.54 12.00 -0.53
N VAL A 14 3.89 13.00 0.05
CA VAL A 14 4.56 14.01 0.91
C VAL A 14 4.62 13.55 2.36
N LYS A 15 4.05 12.37 2.68
CA LYS A 15 3.96 11.78 4.01
C LYS A 15 4.69 10.43 4.04
N LEU A 16 5.96 10.42 3.63
CA LEU A 16 6.69 9.17 3.40
C LEU A 16 6.77 8.30 4.66
N GLN A 17 7.18 8.87 5.79
CA GLN A 17 7.35 8.09 7.03
C GLN A 17 6.01 7.54 7.54
N GLU A 18 4.98 8.35 7.54
CA GLU A 18 3.64 7.93 7.97
C GLU A 18 3.09 6.81 7.07
N THR A 19 3.31 6.93 5.77
CA THR A 19 2.88 5.93 4.79
C THR A 19 3.65 4.62 4.99
N ARG A 20 4.98 4.70 5.13
CA ARG A 20 5.81 3.53 5.44
C ARG A 20 5.31 2.83 6.70
N ASP A 21 5.07 3.59 7.78
CA ASP A 21 4.64 3.03 9.05
C ASP A 21 3.25 2.36 8.94
N PHE A 22 2.35 2.92 8.15
CA PHE A 22 1.05 2.30 7.87
C PHE A 22 1.24 0.91 7.25
N PHE A 23 1.99 0.82 6.17
CA PHE A 23 2.18 -0.46 5.47
C PHE A 23 2.96 -1.48 6.30
N VAL A 24 3.93 -1.04 7.08
CA VAL A 24 4.76 -1.94 7.90
C VAL A 24 4.08 -2.28 9.22
N ASP A 25 3.68 -1.27 9.99
CA ASP A 25 3.22 -1.49 11.37
C ASP A 25 1.77 -1.95 11.44
N ILE A 26 0.93 -1.56 10.47
CA ILE A 26 -0.48 -1.95 10.43
C ILE A 26 -0.68 -3.15 9.52
N LEU A 27 -0.24 -3.07 8.27
CA LEU A 27 -0.46 -4.15 7.30
C LEU A 27 0.53 -5.30 7.42
N GLY A 28 1.66 -5.09 8.07
CA GLY A 28 2.63 -6.16 8.29
C GLY A 28 3.60 -6.41 7.13
N MET A 29 3.77 -5.44 6.24
CA MET A 29 4.75 -5.56 5.17
C MET A 29 6.17 -5.34 5.71
N THR A 30 7.16 -5.77 4.96
CA THR A 30 8.57 -5.62 5.32
C THR A 30 9.19 -4.49 4.50
N ASP A 31 9.82 -3.53 5.19
CA ASP A 31 10.63 -2.50 4.54
C ASP A 31 12.00 -3.12 4.23
N GLY A 32 12.33 -3.24 2.96
CA GLY A 32 13.51 -3.97 2.52
C GLY A 32 14.38 -3.22 1.52
N ASP A 33 15.28 -3.95 0.89
CA ASP A 33 16.29 -3.40 0.00
C ASP A 33 15.67 -2.56 -1.12
N ARG A 34 16.33 -1.45 -1.41
CA ARG A 34 15.94 -0.48 -2.42
C ARG A 34 17.19 0.09 -3.08
N PRO A 35 17.23 0.18 -4.42
CA PRO A 35 18.34 0.88 -5.07
C PRO A 35 18.44 2.33 -4.63
N GLU A 36 19.62 2.91 -4.75
CA GLU A 36 19.79 4.33 -4.48
C GLU A 36 19.19 5.16 -5.61
N PHE A 37 18.28 6.06 -5.26
CA PHE A 37 17.66 7.00 -6.17
C PHE A 37 17.88 8.43 -5.68
N PRO A 38 17.78 9.44 -6.56
CA PRO A 38 17.95 10.84 -6.17
C PRO A 38 16.76 11.42 -5.41
N PHE A 39 15.93 10.57 -4.80
CA PHE A 39 14.78 10.94 -4.00
C PHE A 39 14.57 9.90 -2.89
N PRO A 40 13.97 10.28 -1.76
CA PRO A 40 13.69 9.33 -0.69
C PRO A 40 12.56 8.38 -1.06
N GLY A 41 12.54 7.23 -0.41
CA GLY A 41 11.49 6.23 -0.63
C GLY A 41 11.73 4.97 0.16
N ASN A 42 10.79 4.05 0.06
CA ASN A 42 10.87 2.74 0.68
C ASN A 42 10.31 1.70 -0.29
N TRP A 43 10.89 0.54 -0.31
CA TRP A 43 10.34 -0.60 -1.01
C TRP A 43 9.77 -1.58 0.00
N LEU A 44 8.49 -1.89 -0.15
CA LEU A 44 7.74 -2.70 0.80
C LEU A 44 7.45 -4.06 0.20
N TYR A 45 7.76 -5.10 0.98
CA TYR A 45 7.82 -6.49 0.52
C TYR A 45 6.70 -7.34 1.10
N VAL A 46 6.15 -8.20 0.25
CA VAL A 46 5.28 -9.33 0.62
C VAL A 46 5.87 -10.58 -0.02
N ASP A 47 6.13 -11.61 0.78
CA ASP A 47 6.70 -12.88 0.32
C ASP A 47 7.96 -12.69 -0.55
N GLY A 48 8.86 -11.81 -0.10
CA GLY A 48 10.14 -11.58 -0.77
C GLY A 48 10.05 -10.75 -2.05
N ARG A 49 8.90 -10.16 -2.35
CA ARG A 49 8.71 -9.34 -3.55
C ARG A 49 8.38 -7.89 -3.15
N ALA A 50 9.07 -6.94 -3.75
CA ALA A 50 8.85 -5.51 -3.51
C ALA A 50 7.63 -5.04 -4.31
N VAL A 51 6.44 -5.22 -3.76
CA VAL A 51 5.18 -4.99 -4.48
C VAL A 51 4.62 -3.58 -4.33
N VAL A 52 5.08 -2.81 -3.34
CA VAL A 52 4.70 -1.40 -3.17
C VAL A 52 5.98 -0.58 -3.06
N HIS A 53 6.15 0.37 -3.96
CA HIS A 53 7.26 1.31 -3.94
C HIS A 53 6.75 2.67 -3.48
N LEU A 54 7.25 3.14 -2.34
CA LEU A 54 6.94 4.47 -1.86
C LEU A 54 7.97 5.45 -2.40
N VAL A 55 7.49 6.57 -2.91
CA VAL A 55 8.31 7.63 -3.47
C VAL A 55 8.02 8.91 -2.69
N GLY A 56 9.02 9.36 -1.93
CA GLY A 56 8.90 10.58 -1.14
C GLY A 56 9.03 11.81 -2.03
N VAL A 57 8.09 12.73 -1.90
CA VAL A 57 8.12 13.99 -2.62
C VAL A 57 8.38 15.10 -1.62
N ASP A 58 9.47 15.85 -1.82
CA ASP A 58 9.69 17.08 -1.08
C ASP A 58 8.86 18.20 -1.73
N PRO A 59 7.84 18.74 -1.04
CA PRO A 59 6.98 19.77 -1.64
C PRO A 59 7.71 21.08 -1.89
N VAL A 60 8.87 21.29 -1.22
CA VAL A 60 9.68 22.50 -1.39
C VAL A 60 10.66 22.34 -2.54
N ASP A 61 11.26 21.15 -2.68
CA ASP A 61 12.24 20.87 -3.74
C ASP A 61 12.06 19.46 -4.31
N PRO A 62 11.12 19.25 -5.24
CA PRO A 62 10.90 17.96 -5.89
C PRO A 62 11.89 17.66 -7.03
N SER A 63 12.94 18.46 -7.21
CA SER A 63 13.80 18.40 -8.40
C SER A 63 14.45 17.04 -8.65
N GLY A 64 14.84 16.32 -7.61
CA GLY A 64 15.44 14.99 -7.75
C GLY A 64 14.49 14.00 -8.38
N LEU A 65 13.24 14.00 -7.93
CA LEU A 65 12.20 13.13 -8.47
C LEU A 65 11.77 13.56 -9.87
N GLU A 66 11.58 14.87 -10.09
CA GLU A 66 11.19 15.41 -11.39
C GLU A 66 12.22 15.04 -12.46
N LYS A 67 13.50 15.13 -12.13
CA LYS A 67 14.58 14.75 -13.05
C LYS A 67 14.53 13.26 -13.39
N TYR A 68 14.28 12.42 -12.40
CA TYR A 68 14.18 10.98 -12.59
C TYR A 68 12.97 10.59 -13.45
N LEU A 69 11.82 11.22 -13.21
CA LEU A 69 10.58 10.93 -13.94
C LEU A 69 10.51 11.61 -15.31
N GLY A 70 11.36 12.60 -15.55
CA GLY A 70 11.34 13.35 -16.82
C GLY A 70 10.18 14.35 -16.92
N GLY A 71 9.61 14.79 -15.80
CA GLY A 71 8.50 15.73 -15.79
C GLY A 71 8.21 16.29 -14.41
N LYS A 72 7.23 17.19 -14.34
CA LYS A 72 6.85 17.83 -13.09
C LYS A 72 6.00 16.91 -12.22
N VAL A 73 6.16 17.06 -10.91
CA VAL A 73 5.31 16.42 -9.90
C VAL A 73 4.30 17.45 -9.42
N ASP A 74 3.02 17.15 -9.60
CA ASP A 74 1.95 17.99 -9.10
C ASP A 74 1.59 17.58 -7.68
N ALA A 75 1.88 18.45 -6.70
CA ALA A 75 1.64 18.18 -5.29
C ALA A 75 0.15 17.97 -4.96
N GLU A 76 -0.75 18.61 -5.71
CA GLU A 76 -2.19 18.45 -5.50
C GLU A 76 -2.68 17.04 -5.87
N SER A 77 -1.96 16.35 -6.76
CA SER A 77 -2.31 14.98 -7.16
C SER A 77 -1.90 13.92 -6.14
N LEU A 78 -1.29 14.31 -5.02
CA LEU A 78 -0.75 13.38 -4.03
C LEU A 78 -1.72 13.06 -2.90
N ASP A 79 -2.98 13.49 -3.02
CA ASP A 79 -4.04 13.16 -2.08
C ASP A 79 -5.11 12.34 -2.80
N GLY A 80 -5.49 11.19 -2.20
CA GLY A 80 -6.41 10.27 -2.84
C GLY A 80 -5.76 9.46 -3.94
N SER A 81 -6.56 8.71 -4.68
CA SER A 81 -6.09 7.80 -5.71
C SER A 81 -6.49 8.19 -7.14
N GLY A 82 -7.25 9.27 -7.32
CA GLY A 82 -7.72 9.69 -8.65
C GLY A 82 -8.61 8.63 -9.29
N ALA A 83 -8.31 8.26 -10.55
CA ALA A 83 -9.03 7.21 -11.25
C ALA A 83 -8.65 5.80 -10.77
N PHE A 84 -7.61 5.66 -9.97
CA PHE A 84 -7.17 4.39 -9.40
C PHE A 84 -7.96 4.13 -8.12
N ASP A 85 -8.86 3.14 -8.12
CA ASP A 85 -9.81 2.96 -7.03
C ASP A 85 -9.16 2.40 -5.76
N HIS A 86 -8.48 1.28 -5.87
CA HIS A 86 -7.87 0.61 -4.70
C HIS A 86 -6.75 -0.34 -5.09
N ILE A 87 -5.97 -0.75 -4.07
CA ILE A 87 -5.00 -1.84 -4.15
C ILE A 87 -5.55 -2.98 -3.30
N ALA A 88 -5.62 -4.19 -3.85
CA ALA A 88 -6.11 -5.35 -3.13
C ALA A 88 -4.99 -6.36 -2.87
N PHE A 89 -4.94 -6.87 -1.64
CA PHE A 89 -4.03 -7.94 -1.22
C PHE A 89 -4.84 -9.16 -0.79
N ARG A 90 -4.35 -10.36 -1.10
CA ARG A 90 -4.82 -11.56 -0.42
C ARG A 90 -4.14 -11.63 0.94
N ALA A 91 -4.89 -12.02 1.95
CA ALA A 91 -4.38 -12.07 3.31
C ALA A 91 -4.91 -13.29 4.04
N LYS A 92 -4.22 -13.65 5.11
CA LYS A 92 -4.60 -14.77 5.97
C LYS A 92 -4.76 -14.25 7.39
N ASP A 93 -5.75 -14.81 8.11
CA ASP A 93 -6.01 -14.51 9.51
C ASP A 93 -6.23 -13.02 9.78
N ALA A 94 -7.49 -12.60 9.72
CA ALA A 94 -7.87 -11.19 9.91
C ALA A 94 -7.68 -10.68 11.34
N ALA A 95 -7.67 -11.56 12.35
CA ALA A 95 -7.68 -11.14 13.74
C ALA A 95 -6.48 -10.24 14.14
N PRO A 96 -5.23 -10.55 13.76
CA PRO A 96 -4.12 -9.67 14.08
C PRO A 96 -4.23 -8.28 13.48
N LEU A 97 -4.71 -8.17 12.24
CA LEU A 97 -4.91 -6.87 11.60
C LEU A 97 -5.98 -6.07 12.34
N ILE A 98 -7.12 -6.68 12.62
CA ILE A 98 -8.21 -6.03 13.35
C ILE A 98 -7.72 -5.54 14.71
N GLY A 99 -6.93 -6.36 15.41
CA GLY A 99 -6.34 -5.98 16.69
C GLY A 99 -5.47 -4.72 16.58
N ARG A 100 -4.59 -4.69 15.59
CA ARG A 100 -3.72 -3.51 15.37
C ARG A 100 -4.51 -2.26 15.00
N LEU A 101 -5.53 -2.42 14.17
CA LEU A 101 -6.41 -1.28 13.78
C LEU A 101 -7.13 -0.70 15.00
N LYS A 102 -7.67 -1.57 15.85
CA LYS A 102 -8.35 -1.15 17.08
C LYS A 102 -7.40 -0.49 18.06
N ASP A 103 -6.22 -1.09 18.29
CA ASP A 103 -5.23 -0.57 19.22
C ASP A 103 -4.74 0.82 18.82
N LYS A 104 -4.64 1.08 17.53
CA LYS A 104 -4.20 2.38 17.00
C LYS A 104 -5.34 3.35 16.76
N GLY A 105 -6.58 2.93 17.01
CA GLY A 105 -7.75 3.77 16.71
C GLY A 105 -7.88 4.08 15.21
N TYR A 106 -7.45 3.19 14.35
CA TYR A 106 -7.41 3.41 12.91
C TYR A 106 -8.75 3.00 12.27
N PRO A 107 -9.43 3.88 11.54
CA PRO A 107 -10.72 3.57 10.93
C PRO A 107 -10.61 2.47 9.87
N TYR A 108 -11.59 1.59 9.84
CA TYR A 108 -11.67 0.56 8.82
C TYR A 108 -13.13 0.15 8.58
N PHE A 109 -13.38 -0.44 7.43
CA PHE A 109 -14.67 -1.00 7.06
C PHE A 109 -14.53 -2.49 6.79
N GLU A 110 -15.49 -3.26 7.25
CA GLU A 110 -15.45 -4.72 7.15
C GLU A 110 -16.76 -5.22 6.53
N ARG A 111 -16.67 -6.17 5.60
CA ARG A 111 -17.87 -6.81 5.06
C ARG A 111 -17.62 -8.25 4.70
N GLN A 112 -18.73 -9.01 4.64
CA GLN A 112 -18.76 -10.38 4.13
C GLN A 112 -19.38 -10.39 2.74
N VAL A 113 -18.85 -11.23 1.86
CA VAL A 113 -19.42 -11.50 0.54
C VAL A 113 -19.75 -12.98 0.50
N PRO A 114 -20.96 -13.40 0.97
CA PRO A 114 -21.27 -14.82 1.15
C PRO A 114 -21.20 -15.65 -0.13
N SER A 115 -21.62 -15.08 -1.26
CA SER A 115 -21.59 -15.76 -2.56
C SER A 115 -20.18 -16.14 -3.00
N MET A 116 -19.15 -15.51 -2.43
CA MET A 116 -17.76 -15.75 -2.78
C MET A 116 -16.96 -16.37 -1.62
N ASN A 117 -17.60 -16.64 -0.48
CA ASN A 117 -16.92 -17.07 0.74
C ASN A 117 -15.72 -16.17 1.06
N LEU A 118 -15.96 -14.88 1.00
CA LEU A 118 -14.92 -13.86 1.12
C LEU A 118 -15.25 -12.89 2.24
N HIS A 119 -14.26 -12.66 3.12
CA HIS A 119 -14.27 -11.62 4.13
C HIS A 119 -13.33 -10.52 3.67
N GLN A 120 -13.79 -9.27 3.64
CA GLN A 120 -13.00 -8.13 3.19
C GLN A 120 -12.85 -7.10 4.29
N ILE A 121 -11.66 -6.51 4.37
CA ILE A 121 -11.38 -5.35 5.21
C ILE A 121 -10.85 -4.25 4.31
N PHE A 122 -11.38 -3.04 4.48
CA PHE A 122 -10.97 -1.85 3.74
C PHE A 122 -10.40 -0.82 4.70
N VAL A 123 -9.23 -0.32 4.41
CA VAL A 123 -8.61 0.77 5.16
C VAL A 123 -8.06 1.78 4.17
N GLU A 124 -7.94 3.04 4.61
CA GLU A 124 -7.25 4.05 3.80
C GLU A 124 -5.84 4.26 4.34
N ASP A 125 -4.86 4.37 3.44
CA ASP A 125 -3.52 4.78 3.82
C ASP A 125 -3.50 6.28 4.18
N PRO A 126 -2.38 6.82 4.70
CA PRO A 126 -2.32 8.25 5.06
C PRO A 126 -2.56 9.22 3.90
N ASN A 127 -2.49 8.76 2.67
CA ASN A 127 -2.71 9.60 1.47
C ASN A 127 -4.13 9.47 0.91
N GLY A 128 -5.00 8.70 1.55
CA GLY A 128 -6.38 8.48 1.08
C GLY A 128 -6.51 7.40 0.03
N ILE A 129 -5.51 6.53 -0.12
CA ILE A 129 -5.59 5.39 -1.03
C ILE A 129 -6.29 4.25 -0.32
N THR A 130 -7.32 3.68 -0.93
CA THR A 130 -8.03 2.53 -0.39
C THR A 130 -7.20 1.26 -0.55
N ILE A 131 -7.01 0.56 0.55
CA ILE A 131 -6.37 -0.75 0.60
C ILE A 131 -7.43 -1.78 0.96
N GLU A 132 -7.56 -2.81 0.12
CA GLU A 132 -8.50 -3.89 0.32
C GLU A 132 -7.75 -5.16 0.73
N LEU A 133 -8.15 -5.76 1.84
CA LEU A 133 -7.58 -7.02 2.31
C LEU A 133 -8.63 -8.11 2.11
N ASN A 134 -8.29 -9.10 1.30
CA ASN A 134 -9.20 -10.18 0.94
C ASN A 134 -8.83 -11.46 1.67
N TYR A 135 -9.73 -11.90 2.53
CA TYR A 135 -9.60 -13.14 3.31
C TYR A 135 -10.53 -14.18 2.70
N TRP A 136 -10.02 -14.89 1.69
CA TRP A 136 -10.76 -15.97 1.04
C TRP A 136 -10.83 -17.18 1.97
N ALA A 137 -11.99 -17.85 2.01
CA ALA A 137 -12.16 -19.02 2.88
C ALA A 137 -11.12 -20.10 2.60
N GLU A 138 -10.75 -20.31 1.34
CA GLU A 138 -9.73 -21.29 0.96
C GLU A 138 -8.36 -20.99 1.53
N ASP A 139 -8.02 -19.71 1.71
CA ASP A 139 -6.74 -19.28 2.25
C ASP A 139 -6.70 -19.34 3.79
N GLN A 140 -7.89 -19.41 4.43
CA GLN A 140 -8.00 -19.45 5.89
C GLN A 140 -7.96 -20.86 6.44
N LYS A 141 -7.98 -21.86 5.59
CA LYS A 141 -7.81 -23.25 6.03
C LYS A 141 -6.39 -23.43 6.49
N ALA A 142 -6.24 -23.48 7.81
CA ALA A 142 -4.94 -23.59 8.45
C ALA A 142 -4.18 -24.80 7.91
N ALA A 143 -2.94 -24.58 7.56
CA ALA A 143 -2.03 -25.66 7.33
C ALA A 143 -1.68 -26.31 8.66
#